data_f5fff5320fe2ce9c3ea5e8d0bcc59bc9
#
_entry.id   f5fff5320fe2ce9c3ea5e8d0bcc59bc9
#
_cell.length_a   1.000
_cell.length_b   1.000
_cell.length_c   1.000
_cell.angle_alpha   90.00
_cell.angle_beta   90.00
_cell.angle_gamma   90.00
#
_symmetry.space_group_name_H-M   'P 1'
#
loop_
_entity.id
_entity.type
_entity.pdbx_description
1 polymer ?
#
loop_
_entity_poly.entity_id
_entity_poly.type
_entity_poly.pdbx_seq_one_letter_code
_entity_poly.pdbx_strand_id
1 'polypeptide(L)'
;MVKLKAGEKKKNLIIDVCKKLFYRKGYANTTYDDICKKADIPPGSITYHFRGKRDIAAVIDAEYEAQNKIYIEKMCGKAYDKTTLMAIENFHMWKRNFEDDNLRRFLLDISTERLPSFS
;
A
#
# COMPACT_ATOMS: atom_id res chain seq x y z
N MET A 1 6.46 21.70 13.31
CA MET A 1 6.71 20.26 13.12
C MET A 1 5.96 19.47 14.17
N VAL A 2 4.98 18.68 13.76
CA VAL A 2 4.19 17.91 14.72
C VAL A 2 5.01 16.70 15.18
N LYS A 3 5.23 16.62 16.49
CA LYS A 3 5.95 15.51 17.08
C LYS A 3 5.03 14.28 17.14
N LEU A 4 5.37 13.23 16.40
CA LEU A 4 4.58 11.99 16.39
C LEU A 4 4.67 11.29 17.75
N LYS A 5 3.55 10.74 18.21
CA LYS A 5 3.52 9.90 19.40
C LYS A 5 4.30 8.61 19.14
N ALA A 6 4.82 7.98 20.18
CA ALA A 6 5.61 6.75 20.06
C ALA A 6 4.84 5.63 19.33
N GLY A 7 3.54 5.50 19.57
CA GLY A 7 2.68 4.52 18.89
C GLY A 7 2.56 4.78 17.39
N GLU A 8 2.47 6.05 16.99
CA GLU A 8 2.39 6.43 15.58
C GLU A 8 3.71 6.17 14.85
N LYS A 9 4.85 6.44 15.52
CA LYS A 9 6.17 6.12 14.97
C LYS A 9 6.32 4.64 14.70
N LYS A 10 5.90 3.79 15.64
CA LYS A 10 5.97 2.34 15.51
C LYS A 10 5.05 1.85 14.39
N LYS A 11 3.84 2.39 14.31
CA LYS A 11 2.88 2.09 13.24
C LYS A 11 3.47 2.43 11.87
N ASN A 12 4.06 3.60 11.72
CA ASN A 12 4.69 4.05 10.49
C ASN A 12 5.90 3.18 10.12
N LEU A 13 6.68 2.76 11.12
CA LEU A 13 7.79 1.84 10.91
C LEU A 13 7.30 0.51 10.33
N ILE A 14 6.24 -0.05 10.87
CA ILE A 14 5.64 -1.29 10.38
C ILE A 14 5.20 -1.13 8.92
N ILE A 15 4.53 -0.02 8.59
CA ILE A 15 4.08 0.27 7.22
C ILE A 15 5.27 0.35 6.27
N ASP A 16 6.33 1.08 6.64
CA ASP A 16 7.51 1.26 5.79
C ASP A 16 8.24 -0.07 5.54
N VAL A 17 8.39 -0.88 6.58
CA VAL A 17 9.00 -2.21 6.46
C VAL A 17 8.16 -3.10 5.54
N CYS A 18 6.84 -3.09 5.72
CA CYS A 18 5.92 -3.87 4.88
C CYS A 18 5.95 -3.43 3.42
N LYS A 19 6.03 -2.12 3.15
CA LYS A 19 6.18 -1.61 1.77
C LYS A 19 7.37 -2.26 1.09
N LYS A 20 8.51 -2.29 1.75
CA LYS A 20 9.74 -2.86 1.20
C LYS A 20 9.63 -4.37 1.02
N LEU A 21 9.11 -5.07 2.00
CA LEU A 21 8.97 -6.53 1.95
C LEU A 21 7.95 -6.97 0.91
N PHE A 22 6.78 -6.30 0.85
CA PHE A 22 5.74 -6.61 -0.13
C PHE A 22 6.22 -6.37 -1.55
N TYR A 23 7.02 -5.33 -1.77
CA TYR A 23 7.58 -5.02 -3.08
C TYR A 23 8.64 -6.04 -3.49
N ARG A 24 9.59 -6.34 -2.61
CA ARG A 24 10.72 -7.25 -2.92
C ARG A 24 10.30 -8.71 -2.94
N LYS A 25 9.61 -9.14 -1.90
CA LYS A 25 9.32 -10.54 -1.64
C LYS A 25 7.93 -10.95 -2.12
N GLY A 26 7.03 -10.00 -2.24
CA GLY A 26 5.63 -10.20 -2.53
C GLY A 26 4.79 -10.28 -1.27
N TYR A 27 3.55 -9.81 -1.35
CA TYR A 27 2.62 -9.79 -0.23
C TYR A 27 2.35 -11.21 0.27
N ALA A 28 2.04 -12.14 -0.64
CA ALA A 28 1.70 -13.51 -0.28
C ALA A 28 2.87 -14.24 0.41
N ASN A 29 4.12 -13.90 0.03
CA ASN A 29 5.32 -14.55 0.55
C ASN A 29 5.89 -13.88 1.81
N THR A 30 5.35 -12.74 2.24
CA THR A 30 5.82 -12.03 3.41
C THR A 30 5.11 -12.56 4.65
N THR A 31 5.88 -13.04 5.62
CA THR A 31 5.35 -13.55 6.89
C THR A 31 5.44 -12.48 7.99
N TYR A 32 4.70 -12.68 9.07
CA TYR A 32 4.83 -11.83 10.26
C TYR A 32 6.24 -11.88 10.83
N ASP A 33 6.88 -13.05 10.78
CA ASP A 33 8.24 -13.21 11.24
C ASP A 33 9.22 -12.35 10.43
N ASP A 34 9.05 -12.30 9.11
CA ASP A 34 9.83 -11.42 8.24
C ASP A 34 9.70 -9.96 8.66
N ILE A 35 8.47 -9.52 8.93
CA ILE A 35 8.18 -8.15 9.33
C ILE A 35 8.82 -7.83 10.69
N CYS A 36 8.64 -8.72 11.65
CA CYS A 36 9.19 -8.55 13.00
C CYS A 36 10.70 -8.48 13.01
N LYS A 37 11.35 -9.34 12.24
CA LYS A 37 12.81 -9.37 12.14
C LYS A 37 13.35 -8.09 11.50
N LYS A 38 12.72 -7.65 10.42
CA LYS A 38 13.19 -6.45 9.71
C LYS A 38 12.93 -5.17 10.49
N ALA A 39 11.79 -5.08 11.17
CA ALA A 39 11.43 -3.91 11.97
C ALA A 39 12.02 -3.93 13.37
N ASP A 40 12.59 -5.06 13.79
CA ASP A 40 13.12 -5.29 15.14
C ASP A 40 12.06 -5.01 16.21
N ILE A 41 10.91 -5.66 16.05
CA ILE A 41 9.77 -5.54 16.96
C ILE A 41 9.21 -6.92 17.32
N PRO A 42 8.57 -7.06 18.48
CA PRO A 42 7.90 -8.32 18.84
C PRO A 42 6.60 -8.48 18.04
N PRO A 43 6.13 -9.73 17.84
CA PRO A 43 4.90 -9.99 17.08
C PRO A 43 3.67 -9.26 17.62
N GLY A 44 3.57 -9.09 18.93
CA GLY A 44 2.47 -8.38 19.57
C GLY A 44 2.35 -6.93 19.13
N SER A 45 3.43 -6.30 18.69
CA SER A 45 3.38 -4.91 18.19
C SER A 45 2.60 -4.80 16.90
N ILE A 46 2.68 -5.82 16.04
CA ILE A 46 1.92 -5.83 14.77
C ILE A 46 0.43 -5.97 15.08
N THR A 47 0.05 -6.93 15.90
CA THR A 47 -1.35 -7.20 16.23
C THR A 47 -1.98 -6.07 17.05
N TYR A 48 -1.17 -5.31 17.77
CA TYR A 48 -1.64 -4.11 18.48
C TYR A 48 -2.10 -3.01 17.52
N HIS A 49 -1.37 -2.79 16.43
CA HIS A 49 -1.65 -1.71 15.49
C HIS A 49 -2.54 -2.13 14.32
N PHE A 50 -2.49 -3.39 13.91
CA PHE A 50 -3.18 -3.89 12.73
C PHE A 50 -3.81 -5.25 13.03
N ARG A 51 -4.98 -5.50 12.46
CA ARG A 51 -5.65 -6.81 12.58
C ARG A 51 -4.86 -7.91 11.87
N GLY A 52 -4.14 -7.54 10.82
CA GLY A 52 -3.35 -8.49 10.05
C GLY A 52 -2.66 -7.82 8.89
N LYS A 53 -1.96 -8.62 8.11
CA LYS A 53 -1.23 -8.21 6.90
C LYS A 53 -2.15 -7.46 5.92
N ARG A 54 -3.38 -7.89 5.82
CA ARG A 54 -4.39 -7.30 4.93
C ARG A 54 -4.67 -5.83 5.26
N ASP A 55 -4.76 -5.51 6.54
CA ASP A 55 -4.98 -4.12 6.99
C ASP A 55 -3.79 -3.25 6.64
N ILE A 56 -2.58 -3.78 6.80
CA ILE A 56 -1.35 -3.08 6.42
C ILE A 56 -1.34 -2.83 4.91
N ALA A 57 -1.68 -3.83 4.12
CA ALA A 57 -1.74 -3.72 2.67
C ALA A 57 -2.79 -2.69 2.23
N ALA A 58 -3.93 -2.63 2.91
CA ALA A 58 -4.97 -1.64 2.63
C ALA A 58 -4.49 -0.21 2.86
N VAL A 59 -3.70 0.03 3.91
CA VAL A 59 -3.11 1.35 4.18
C VAL A 59 -2.14 1.73 3.08
N ILE A 60 -1.28 0.80 2.67
CA ILE A 60 -0.29 1.02 1.60
C ILE A 60 -0.98 1.35 0.28
N ASP A 61 -2.02 0.58 -0.06
CA ASP A 61 -2.80 0.78 -1.28
C ASP A 61 -3.47 2.16 -1.29
N ALA A 62 -4.08 2.56 -0.15
CA ALA A 62 -4.71 3.87 -0.02
C ALA A 62 -3.70 5.03 -0.15
N GLU A 63 -2.51 4.89 0.42
CA GLU A 63 -1.44 5.89 0.26
C GLU A 63 -1.00 6.00 -1.20
N TYR A 64 -0.89 4.87 -1.88
CA TYR A 64 -0.51 4.83 -3.28
C TYR A 64 -1.54 5.53 -4.16
N GLU A 65 -2.82 5.25 -3.93
CA GLU A 65 -3.92 5.92 -4.65
C GLU A 65 -3.91 7.43 -4.41
N ALA A 66 -3.72 7.85 -3.16
CA ALA A 66 -3.67 9.26 -2.80
C ALA A 66 -2.51 9.98 -3.48
N GLN A 67 -1.32 9.37 -3.52
CA GLN A 67 -0.15 9.93 -4.20
C GLN A 67 -0.37 10.03 -5.70
N ASN A 68 -0.98 9.03 -6.30
CA ASN A 68 -1.29 9.02 -7.72
C ASN A 68 -2.27 10.15 -8.07
N LYS A 69 -3.29 10.35 -7.25
CA LYS A 69 -4.26 11.42 -7.43
C LYS A 69 -3.58 12.80 -7.37
N ILE A 70 -2.73 13.03 -6.38
CA ILE A 70 -1.98 14.28 -6.24
C ILE A 70 -1.09 14.51 -7.45
N TYR A 71 -0.40 13.48 -7.91
CA TYR A 71 0.48 13.55 -9.08
C TYR A 71 -0.30 13.98 -10.33
N ILE A 72 -1.44 13.34 -10.59
CA ILE A 72 -2.27 13.64 -11.76
C ILE A 72 -2.85 15.06 -11.67
N GLU A 73 -3.29 15.50 -10.50
CA GLU A 73 -3.80 16.85 -10.28
C GLU A 73 -2.72 17.90 -10.57
N LYS A 74 -1.48 17.65 -10.18
CA LYS A 74 -0.34 18.54 -10.48
C LYS A 74 -0.01 18.59 -11.96
N MET A 75 -0.05 17.44 -12.64
CA MET A 75 0.30 17.33 -14.05
C MET A 75 -0.76 17.94 -14.96
N CYS A 76 -2.03 17.73 -14.65
CA CYS A 76 -3.15 18.16 -15.49
C CYS A 76 -3.74 19.51 -15.07
N GLY A 77 -3.49 19.92 -13.83
CA GLY A 77 -4.03 21.16 -13.28
C GLY A 77 -5.53 21.19 -13.25
N LYS A 78 -6.09 22.38 -13.37
CA LYS A 78 -7.55 22.60 -13.39
C LYS A 78 -8.12 22.61 -14.82
N ALA A 79 -7.35 22.16 -15.80
CA ALA A 79 -7.73 22.18 -17.21
C ALA A 79 -8.82 21.17 -17.56
N TYR A 80 -9.02 20.15 -16.72
CA TYR A 80 -9.96 19.08 -16.98
C TYR A 80 -11.05 19.01 -15.92
N ASP A 81 -12.22 18.52 -16.29
CA ASP A 81 -13.29 18.29 -15.35
C ASP A 81 -12.97 17.08 -14.45
N LYS A 82 -13.78 16.91 -13.42
CA LYS A 82 -13.57 15.84 -12.43
C LYS A 82 -13.64 14.43 -13.05
N THR A 83 -14.57 14.22 -13.96
CA THR A 83 -14.74 12.92 -14.63
C THR A 83 -13.54 12.58 -15.50
N THR A 84 -13.05 13.56 -16.25
CA THR A 84 -11.85 13.39 -17.08
C THR A 84 -10.62 13.11 -16.23
N LEU A 85 -10.45 13.83 -15.12
CA LEU A 85 -9.33 13.59 -14.19
C LEU A 85 -9.37 12.19 -13.62
N MET A 86 -10.55 11.70 -13.23
CA MET A 86 -10.71 10.34 -12.74
C MET A 86 -10.31 9.30 -13.79
N ALA A 87 -10.69 9.52 -15.03
CA ALA A 87 -10.32 8.64 -16.14
C ALA A 87 -8.82 8.61 -16.36
N ILE A 88 -8.17 9.79 -16.31
CA ILE A 88 -6.71 9.91 -16.44
C ILE A 88 -6.00 9.21 -15.28
N GLU A 89 -6.49 9.40 -14.06
CA GLU A 89 -5.94 8.73 -12.87
C GLU A 89 -5.98 7.21 -13.02
N ASN A 90 -7.12 6.67 -13.44
CA ASN A 90 -7.30 5.24 -13.64
C ASN A 90 -6.39 4.71 -14.74
N PHE A 91 -6.28 5.42 -15.84
CA PHE A 91 -5.41 5.04 -16.94
C PHE A 91 -3.93 5.03 -16.51
N HIS A 92 -3.51 6.08 -15.78
CA HIS A 92 -2.14 6.19 -15.28
C HIS A 92 -1.80 5.07 -14.31
N MET A 93 -2.70 4.74 -13.40
CA MET A 93 -2.52 3.62 -12.47
C MET A 93 -2.44 2.29 -13.22
N TRP A 94 -3.33 2.09 -14.18
CA TRP A 94 -3.34 0.88 -15.01
C TRP A 94 -2.02 0.71 -15.77
N LYS A 95 -1.55 1.76 -16.41
CA LYS A 95 -0.28 1.76 -17.14
C LYS A 95 0.89 1.42 -16.22
N ARG A 96 0.94 2.06 -15.06
CA ARG A 96 1.99 1.87 -14.08
C ARG A 96 2.00 0.45 -13.53
N ASN A 97 0.83 -0.12 -13.27
CA ASN A 97 0.69 -1.50 -12.82
C ASN A 97 1.17 -2.50 -13.88
N PHE A 98 1.00 -2.15 -15.15
CA PHE A 98 1.45 -3.00 -16.25
C PHE A 98 2.96 -2.97 -16.43
N GLU A 99 3.58 -1.83 -16.16
CA GLU A 99 5.03 -1.64 -16.36
C GLU A 99 5.86 -2.15 -15.19
N ASP A 100 5.31 -2.18 -13.99
CA ASP A 100 6.02 -2.62 -12.78
C ASP A 100 5.50 -3.99 -12.32
N ASP A 101 6.30 -5.03 -12.58
CA ASP A 101 5.94 -6.41 -12.23
C ASP A 101 5.72 -6.61 -10.74
N ASN A 102 6.53 -5.97 -9.90
CA ASN A 102 6.42 -6.10 -8.45
C ASN A 102 5.14 -5.42 -7.91
N LEU A 103 4.81 -4.27 -8.46
CA LEU A 103 3.60 -3.55 -8.11
C LEU A 103 2.36 -4.32 -8.57
N ARG A 104 2.39 -4.83 -9.81
CA ARG A 104 1.31 -5.65 -10.34
C ARG A 104 1.08 -6.88 -9.48
N ARG A 105 2.15 -7.57 -9.10
CA ARG A 105 2.07 -8.74 -8.22
C ARG A 105 1.43 -8.38 -6.87
N PHE A 106 1.86 -7.27 -6.27
CA PHE A 106 1.30 -6.79 -5.00
C PHE A 106 -0.21 -6.54 -5.10
N LEU A 107 -0.64 -5.83 -6.14
CA LEU A 107 -2.06 -5.51 -6.34
C LEU A 107 -2.90 -6.75 -6.66
N LEU A 108 -2.35 -7.68 -7.43
CA LEU A 108 -3.03 -8.96 -7.71
C LEU A 108 -3.18 -9.80 -6.45
N ASP A 109 -2.15 -9.88 -5.63
CA ASP A 109 -2.20 -10.61 -4.37
C ASP A 109 -3.30 -10.06 -3.44
N ILE A 110 -3.39 -8.74 -3.31
CA ILE A 110 -4.42 -8.08 -2.51
C ILE A 110 -5.80 -8.33 -3.09
N SER A 111 -5.95 -8.18 -4.40
CA SER A 111 -7.23 -8.38 -5.09
C SER A 111 -7.75 -9.80 -4.93
N THR A 112 -6.87 -10.77 -5.03
CA THR A 112 -7.21 -12.18 -4.84
C THR A 112 -7.71 -12.45 -3.43
N GLU A 113 -7.08 -11.84 -2.43
CA GLU A 113 -7.47 -11.99 -1.04
C GLU A 113 -8.81 -11.31 -0.72
N ARG A 114 -9.12 -10.20 -1.41
CA ARG A 114 -10.38 -9.47 -1.24
C ARG A 114 -11.57 -10.10 -1.93
N LEU A 115 -11.33 -10.87 -2.97
CA LEU A 115 -12.41 -11.51 -3.70
C LEU A 115 -13.02 -12.65 -2.88
N PRO A 116 -14.36 -12.74 -2.84
CA PRO A 116 -14.97 -13.90 -2.23
C PRO A 116 -14.57 -15.15 -2.99
N SER A 117 -14.24 -16.20 -2.25
CA SER A 117 -13.92 -17.47 -2.88
C SER A 117 -15.17 -18.03 -3.55
N PHE A 118 -15.13 -18.14 -4.86
CA PHE A 118 -16.14 -18.83 -5.61
C PHE A 118 -15.83 -20.32 -5.53
N SER A 119 -16.44 -20.98 -4.59
CA SER A 119 -16.35 -22.43 -4.49
C SER A 119 -17.49 -23.07 -5.26
#